data_1fbb16e5fb712b8cc710c3b193f3b16e
#
_entry.id   1fbb16e5fb712b8cc710c3b193f3b16e
#
_cell.length_a   1.000
_cell.length_b   1.000
_cell.length_c   1.000
_cell.angle_alpha   90.00
_cell.angle_beta   90.00
_cell.angle_gamma   90.00
#
_symmetry.space_group_name_H-M   'P 1'
#
loop_
_entity.id
_entity.type
_entity.pdbx_description
1 polymer ?
#
loop_
_entity_poly.entity_id
_entity_poly.type
_entity_poly.pdbx_seq_one_letter_code
_entity_poly.pdbx_strand_id
1 'polypeptide(L)'
;DTAFAVKSRSRIAYHTFVEFFGLRAASAEHLLPLLRHPQTSLTPHSLYSVQDAPLRAIAARGDAPLSIHFMESPGEAALFEHRGPLWEWYAKAGFSCDFLHYGSPAERLVACVPHDRRVTLVHDCCITQRDIDIVMGHFTAPVWWCLCPRSNRYISGLEPPVELLRRNRLNICLGTDSLASNDRLSVFEEMRMFPGIPLPELLAWAAGGGAQALGMEDALGEIAPGRRCGLTVISGLDYGTLCLTPASQIHRIL
;
A
#
# COMPACT_ATOMS: atom_id res chain seq x y z
N ASP A 1 13.93 4.28 -12.32
CA ASP A 1 13.05 3.30 -12.97
C ASP A 1 13.47 3.10 -14.43
N THR A 2 13.83 1.89 -14.79
CA THR A 2 14.22 1.50 -16.15
C THR A 2 13.00 1.16 -17.04
N ALA A 3 11.81 1.12 -16.46
CA ALA A 3 10.59 0.67 -17.13
C ALA A 3 9.78 1.79 -17.83
N PHE A 4 10.17 3.05 -17.76
CA PHE A 4 9.44 4.16 -18.38
C PHE A 4 9.21 3.98 -19.88
N ALA A 5 10.20 3.46 -20.61
CA ALA A 5 10.06 3.20 -22.03
C ALA A 5 9.02 2.11 -22.35
N VAL A 6 8.84 1.13 -21.46
CA VAL A 6 7.80 0.10 -21.58
C VAL A 6 6.45 0.68 -21.21
N LYS A 7 6.36 1.42 -20.10
CA LYS A 7 5.13 2.07 -19.63
C LYS A 7 4.54 3.00 -20.68
N SER A 8 5.36 3.79 -21.37
CA SER A 8 4.90 4.74 -22.40
C SER A 8 4.28 4.07 -23.63
N ARG A 9 4.57 2.79 -23.87
CA ARG A 9 4.02 2.00 -24.99
C ARG A 9 2.90 1.03 -24.54
N SER A 10 2.63 0.97 -23.25
CA SER A 10 1.65 0.07 -22.69
C SER A 10 0.22 0.57 -22.88
N ARG A 11 -0.73 -0.37 -22.97
CA ARG A 11 -2.17 -0.08 -22.87
C ARG A 11 -2.66 -0.02 -21.42
N ILE A 12 -1.78 -0.39 -20.46
CA ILE A 12 -2.06 -0.31 -19.02
C ILE A 12 -1.71 1.09 -18.54
N ALA A 13 -2.59 1.69 -17.75
CA ALA A 13 -2.29 2.92 -17.03
C ALA A 13 -1.37 2.62 -15.84
N TYR A 14 -0.40 3.47 -15.61
CA TYR A 14 0.56 3.33 -14.51
C TYR A 14 0.57 4.58 -13.65
N HIS A 15 0.61 4.43 -12.35
CA HIS A 15 1.16 5.41 -11.43
C HIS A 15 2.49 4.86 -10.89
N THR A 16 3.56 5.66 -10.97
CA THR A 16 4.89 5.23 -10.55
C THR A 16 5.24 5.90 -9.23
N PHE A 17 5.38 5.12 -8.18
CA PHE A 17 5.96 5.57 -6.92
C PHE A 17 7.48 5.43 -7.01
N VAL A 18 8.19 6.56 -6.98
CA VAL A 18 9.64 6.61 -6.87
C VAL A 18 9.98 6.59 -5.40
N GLU A 19 10.45 5.46 -4.91
CA GLU A 19 10.74 5.29 -3.49
C GLU A 19 12.07 5.89 -3.08
N PHE A 20 12.04 6.65 -2.01
CA PHE A 20 13.21 7.05 -1.27
C PHE A 20 13.44 6.09 -0.11
N PHE A 21 14.62 5.52 -0.09
CA PHE A 21 15.06 4.55 0.90
C PHE A 21 16.47 4.91 1.39
N GLY A 22 16.69 4.80 2.69
CA GLY A 22 18.03 4.86 3.25
C GLY A 22 18.19 5.78 4.45
N LEU A 23 18.60 5.19 5.58
CA LEU A 23 18.84 5.88 6.85
C LEU A 23 20.08 6.80 6.85
N ARG A 24 20.97 6.66 5.88
CA ARG A 24 22.17 7.50 5.73
C ARG A 24 22.01 8.63 4.74
N ALA A 25 20.93 8.62 3.95
CA ALA A 25 20.68 9.64 2.95
C ALA A 25 19.94 10.83 3.56
N ALA A 26 20.52 12.02 3.40
CA ALA A 26 19.99 13.25 3.97
C ALA A 26 18.85 13.87 3.14
N SER A 27 18.76 13.57 1.84
CA SER A 27 17.72 14.11 0.97
C SER A 27 17.43 13.18 -0.20
N ALA A 28 16.25 13.37 -0.82
CA ALA A 28 15.78 12.65 -1.98
C ALA A 28 16.01 13.41 -3.31
N GLU A 29 16.85 14.46 -3.31
CA GLU A 29 17.03 15.35 -4.47
C GLU A 29 17.47 14.62 -5.74
N HIS A 30 18.32 13.59 -5.60
CA HIS A 30 18.79 12.77 -6.72
C HIS A 30 17.66 12.01 -7.46
N LEU A 31 16.49 11.86 -6.85
CA LEU A 31 15.32 11.21 -7.43
C LEU A 31 14.40 12.20 -8.17
N LEU A 32 14.52 13.50 -7.93
CA LEU A 32 13.65 14.52 -8.52
C LEU A 32 13.61 14.50 -10.06
N PRO A 33 14.70 14.22 -10.79
CA PRO A 33 14.65 14.11 -12.25
C PRO A 33 13.69 13.03 -12.76
N LEU A 34 13.36 12.00 -11.95
CA LEU A 34 12.42 10.94 -12.32
C LEU A 34 10.96 11.42 -12.30
N LEU A 35 10.65 12.47 -11.52
CA LEU A 35 9.29 13.02 -11.40
C LEU A 35 8.82 13.78 -12.65
N ARG A 36 9.70 14.00 -13.63
CA ARG A 36 9.31 14.57 -14.94
C ARG A 36 8.43 13.65 -15.78
N HIS A 37 8.40 12.36 -15.45
CA HIS A 37 7.53 11.42 -16.11
C HIS A 37 6.09 11.58 -15.60
N PRO A 38 5.08 11.46 -16.48
CA PRO A 38 3.68 11.62 -16.08
C PRO A 38 3.27 10.54 -15.06
N GLN A 39 2.32 10.88 -14.21
CA GLN A 39 1.79 9.97 -13.18
C GLN A 39 2.89 9.34 -12.32
N THR A 40 3.81 10.18 -11.85
CA THR A 40 4.92 9.78 -11.01
C THR A 40 4.93 10.61 -9.74
N SER A 41 5.06 9.97 -8.58
CA SER A 41 5.23 10.62 -7.28
C SER A 41 6.46 10.11 -6.54
N LEU A 42 7.05 10.98 -5.73
CA LEU A 42 8.09 10.60 -4.77
C LEU A 42 7.42 10.13 -3.49
N THR A 43 7.84 9.00 -2.97
CA THR A 43 7.29 8.42 -1.75
C THR A 43 8.40 7.91 -0.82
N PRO A 44 8.23 7.98 0.52
CA PRO A 44 9.14 7.29 1.42
C PRO A 44 8.84 5.78 1.38
N HIS A 45 9.85 4.95 1.44
CA HIS A 45 9.67 3.49 1.47
C HIS A 45 8.84 3.04 2.68
N SER A 46 9.26 3.43 3.88
CA SER A 46 8.59 3.05 5.13
C SER A 46 8.92 4.01 6.26
N LEU A 47 8.25 3.84 7.39
CA LEU A 47 8.48 4.64 8.59
C LEU A 47 9.70 4.20 9.41
N TYR A 48 10.37 3.12 9.03
CA TYR A 48 11.57 2.63 9.71
C TYR A 48 12.84 2.76 8.86
N SER A 49 12.73 3.14 7.59
CA SER A 49 13.85 3.14 6.65
C SER A 49 14.28 4.53 6.16
N VAL A 50 13.63 5.58 6.63
CA VAL A 50 13.85 6.98 6.22
C VAL A 50 13.94 7.87 7.46
N GLN A 51 14.84 8.84 7.49
CA GLN A 51 14.95 9.84 8.57
C GLN A 51 13.82 10.88 8.49
N ASP A 52 13.59 11.63 9.56
CA ASP A 52 12.46 12.59 9.65
C ASP A 52 12.53 13.71 8.62
N ALA A 53 13.70 14.31 8.43
CA ALA A 53 13.84 15.44 7.51
C ALA A 53 13.47 15.07 6.06
N PRO A 54 14.01 14.01 5.44
CA PRO A 54 13.58 13.58 4.10
C PRO A 54 12.14 13.06 4.08
N LEU A 55 11.64 12.39 5.12
CA LEU A 55 10.24 11.96 5.20
C LEU A 55 9.30 13.16 5.10
N ARG A 56 9.49 14.20 5.93
CA ARG A 56 8.69 15.43 5.91
C ARG A 56 8.81 16.18 4.59
N ALA A 57 10.02 16.27 4.03
CA ALA A 57 10.24 16.93 2.75
C ALA A 57 9.52 16.22 1.59
N ILE A 58 9.50 14.88 1.59
CA ILE A 58 8.75 14.09 0.61
C ILE A 58 7.24 14.26 0.82
N ALA A 59 6.77 14.13 2.06
CA ALA A 59 5.37 14.21 2.38
C ALA A 59 4.75 15.59 2.10
N ALA A 60 5.53 16.66 2.19
CA ALA A 60 5.09 18.02 1.88
C ALA A 60 5.03 18.34 0.37
N ARG A 61 5.47 17.42 -0.53
CA ARG A 61 5.54 17.70 -1.97
C ARG A 61 4.23 17.43 -2.69
N GLY A 62 3.60 18.51 -3.21
CA GLY A 62 2.46 18.44 -4.13
C GLY A 62 1.30 17.58 -3.62
N ASP A 63 0.38 17.23 -4.52
CA ASP A 63 -0.89 16.56 -4.19
C ASP A 63 -0.92 15.09 -4.65
N ALA A 64 0.16 14.60 -5.27
CA ALA A 64 0.25 13.22 -5.75
C ALA A 64 0.15 12.23 -4.56
N PRO A 65 -0.46 11.05 -4.73
CA PRO A 65 -0.60 10.08 -3.66
C PRO A 65 0.75 9.61 -3.14
N LEU A 66 0.80 9.29 -1.86
CA LEU A 66 1.93 8.62 -1.21
C LEU A 66 1.61 7.13 -1.03
N SER A 67 2.64 6.29 -1.12
CA SER A 67 2.56 4.86 -0.80
C SER A 67 3.65 4.55 0.22
N ILE A 68 3.28 4.02 1.38
CA ILE A 68 4.19 3.82 2.51
C ILE A 68 3.98 2.42 3.06
N HIS A 69 5.03 1.59 3.11
CA HIS A 69 4.97 0.30 3.82
C HIS A 69 4.75 0.57 5.31
N PHE A 70 3.75 -0.08 5.88
CA PHE A 70 3.25 0.25 7.20
C PHE A 70 2.84 -1.01 7.97
N MET A 71 3.43 -1.20 9.14
CA MET A 71 3.07 -2.27 10.08
C MET A 71 3.03 -3.66 9.43
N GLU A 72 3.99 -3.93 8.54
CA GLU A 72 4.12 -5.21 7.84
C GLU A 72 4.52 -6.34 8.80
N SER A 73 5.35 -6.01 9.78
CA SER A 73 5.86 -6.98 10.74
C SER A 73 5.87 -6.46 12.18
N PRO A 74 5.87 -7.36 13.18
CA PRO A 74 6.03 -6.96 14.59
C PRO A 74 7.35 -6.22 14.86
N GLY A 75 8.35 -6.41 13.99
CA GLY A 75 9.65 -5.74 14.09
C GLY A 75 9.56 -4.23 13.97
N GLU A 76 8.56 -3.70 13.25
CA GLU A 76 8.37 -2.27 13.14
C GLU A 76 7.97 -1.63 14.47
N ALA A 77 6.93 -2.14 15.11
CA ALA A 77 6.52 -1.65 16.43
C ALA A 77 7.63 -1.84 17.47
N ALA A 78 8.27 -3.03 17.49
CA ALA A 78 9.37 -3.35 18.39
C ALA A 78 10.58 -2.41 18.24
N LEU A 79 10.86 -1.93 17.03
CA LEU A 79 11.92 -0.94 16.79
C LEU A 79 11.66 0.37 17.54
N PHE A 80 10.41 0.87 17.51
CA PHE A 80 10.01 2.08 18.24
C PHE A 80 10.00 1.88 19.76
N GLU A 81 9.91 0.64 20.21
CA GLU A 81 10.06 0.26 21.61
C GLU A 81 11.51 -0.06 22.00
N HIS A 82 12.47 0.19 21.12
CA HIS A 82 13.91 -0.05 21.32
C HIS A 82 14.24 -1.52 21.62
N ARG A 83 13.55 -2.45 20.96
CA ARG A 83 13.73 -3.90 21.15
C ARG A 83 13.57 -4.68 19.84
N GLY A 84 13.95 -5.94 19.88
CA GLY A 84 13.78 -6.89 18.78
C GLY A 84 14.88 -6.86 17.74
N PRO A 85 14.81 -7.82 16.78
CA PRO A 85 15.90 -8.05 15.83
C PRO A 85 16.23 -6.85 14.93
N LEU A 86 15.24 -6.04 14.56
CA LEU A 86 15.45 -4.85 13.74
C LEU A 86 16.20 -3.77 14.52
N TRP A 87 15.86 -3.57 15.80
CA TRP A 87 16.59 -2.68 16.69
C TRP A 87 18.05 -3.11 16.86
N GLU A 88 18.26 -4.40 17.16
CA GLU A 88 19.61 -4.96 17.34
C GLU A 88 20.46 -4.81 16.07
N TRP A 89 19.85 -5.06 14.91
CA TRP A 89 20.51 -4.88 13.63
C TRP A 89 20.89 -3.42 13.38
N TYR A 90 20.01 -2.47 13.67
CA TYR A 90 20.29 -1.04 13.52
C TYR A 90 21.42 -0.60 14.42
N ALA A 91 21.43 -1.02 15.69
CA ALA A 91 22.50 -0.73 16.63
C ALA A 91 23.84 -1.31 16.14
N LYS A 92 23.86 -2.56 15.68
CA LYS A 92 25.06 -3.23 15.14
C LYS A 92 25.57 -2.56 13.85
N ALA A 93 24.68 -2.10 13.00
CA ALA A 93 25.00 -1.41 11.75
C ALA A 93 25.42 0.06 11.96
N GLY A 94 25.31 0.58 13.18
CA GLY A 94 25.63 1.96 13.51
C GLY A 94 24.68 2.98 12.88
N PHE A 95 23.43 2.62 12.70
CA PHE A 95 22.41 3.57 12.24
C PHE A 95 22.00 4.50 13.39
N SER A 96 22.05 5.81 13.14
CA SER A 96 21.44 6.82 13.98
C SER A 96 20.05 7.12 13.42
N CYS A 97 19.01 6.83 14.20
CA CYS A 97 17.63 7.04 13.81
C CYS A 97 17.03 8.21 14.61
N ASP A 98 16.71 9.30 13.92
CA ASP A 98 16.19 10.52 14.54
C ASP A 98 14.69 10.41 14.93
N PHE A 99 14.06 9.32 14.55
CA PHE A 99 12.61 9.10 14.73
C PHE A 99 12.25 8.19 15.91
N LEU A 100 13.21 7.63 16.63
CA LEU A 100 12.92 6.69 17.72
C LEU A 100 12.34 7.35 18.99
N HIS A 101 12.14 8.64 18.96
CA HIS A 101 11.45 9.38 20.02
C HIS A 101 9.91 9.31 19.90
N TYR A 102 9.37 8.88 18.74
CA TYR A 102 7.94 8.59 18.60
C TYR A 102 7.58 7.29 19.32
N GLY A 103 6.38 7.23 19.87
CA GLY A 103 5.93 6.05 20.61
C GLY A 103 5.50 4.88 19.71
N SER A 104 5.24 5.14 18.41
CA SER A 104 4.83 4.09 17.45
C SER A 104 5.00 4.55 16.00
N PRO A 105 4.95 3.62 15.02
CA PRO A 105 4.86 3.96 13.60
C PRO A 105 3.69 4.88 13.27
N ALA A 106 2.50 4.64 13.87
CA ALA A 106 1.32 5.47 13.64
C ALA A 106 1.52 6.91 14.14
N GLU A 107 2.10 7.09 15.34
CA GLU A 107 2.43 8.42 15.87
C GLU A 107 3.44 9.15 14.97
N ARG A 108 4.45 8.44 14.45
CA ARG A 108 5.39 9.02 13.50
C ARG A 108 4.71 9.43 12.19
N LEU A 109 3.84 8.58 11.66
CA LEU A 109 3.10 8.86 10.42
C LEU A 109 2.38 10.20 10.53
N VAL A 110 1.55 10.37 11.54
CA VAL A 110 0.75 11.58 11.72
C VAL A 110 1.57 12.82 12.10
N ALA A 111 2.72 12.64 12.72
CA ALA A 111 3.64 13.74 13.01
C ALA A 111 4.40 14.25 11.79
N CYS A 112 4.63 13.40 10.78
CA CYS A 112 5.48 13.72 9.63
C CYS A 112 4.72 13.97 8.34
N VAL A 113 3.52 13.39 8.17
CA VAL A 113 2.72 13.51 6.95
C VAL A 113 1.56 14.47 7.18
N PRO A 114 1.40 15.51 6.33
CA PRO A 114 0.29 16.47 6.45
C PRO A 114 -1.07 15.78 6.34
N HIS A 115 -2.04 16.26 7.11
CA HIS A 115 -3.37 15.65 7.23
C HIS A 115 -4.20 15.66 5.94
N ASP A 116 -3.88 16.52 5.00
CA ASP A 116 -4.55 16.68 3.71
C ASP A 116 -3.92 15.83 2.58
N ARG A 117 -2.93 15.00 2.93
CA ARG A 117 -2.27 14.10 1.96
C ARG A 117 -3.06 12.82 1.75
N ARG A 118 -3.27 12.43 0.48
CA ARG A 118 -3.74 11.09 0.10
C ARG A 118 -2.62 10.08 0.35
N VAL A 119 -2.88 9.10 1.21
CA VAL A 119 -1.89 8.11 1.62
C VAL A 119 -2.44 6.70 1.41
N THR A 120 -1.60 5.84 0.85
CA THR A 120 -1.80 4.39 0.82
C THR A 120 -0.82 3.76 1.81
N LEU A 121 -1.33 3.14 2.84
CA LEU A 121 -0.59 2.34 3.81
C LEU A 121 -0.58 0.90 3.30
N VAL A 122 0.59 0.27 3.23
CA VAL A 122 0.77 -1.02 2.55
C VAL A 122 1.14 -2.09 3.56
N HIS A 123 0.53 -3.26 3.46
CA HIS A 123 0.63 -4.47 4.27
C HIS A 123 -0.30 -4.51 5.48
N ASP A 124 -0.18 -3.60 6.44
CA ASP A 124 -1.09 -3.41 7.58
C ASP A 124 -1.27 -4.66 8.48
N CYS A 125 -0.32 -5.61 8.48
CA CYS A 125 -0.46 -6.90 9.16
C CYS A 125 -0.53 -6.79 10.68
N CYS A 126 0.18 -5.81 11.25
CA CYS A 126 0.36 -5.68 12.69
C CYS A 126 -0.39 -4.50 13.30
N ILE A 127 -1.32 -3.89 12.55
CA ILE A 127 -2.09 -2.74 13.04
C ILE A 127 -3.05 -3.15 14.15
N THR A 128 -3.25 -2.22 15.07
CA THR A 128 -4.21 -2.31 16.17
C THR A 128 -5.33 -1.27 16.01
N GLN A 129 -6.38 -1.38 16.82
CA GLN A 129 -7.42 -0.34 16.88
C GLN A 129 -6.83 1.04 17.22
N ARG A 130 -5.84 1.08 18.13
CA ARG A 130 -5.16 2.32 18.49
C ARG A 130 -4.47 2.97 17.29
N ASP A 131 -3.79 2.19 16.45
CA ASP A 131 -3.12 2.73 15.25
C ASP A 131 -4.14 3.30 14.27
N ILE A 132 -5.28 2.61 14.08
CA ILE A 132 -6.40 3.11 13.27
C ILE A 132 -6.92 4.43 13.84
N ASP A 133 -7.17 4.50 15.14
CA ASP A 133 -7.71 5.71 15.79
C ASP A 133 -6.75 6.89 15.62
N ILE A 134 -5.44 6.68 15.77
CA ILE A 134 -4.40 7.70 15.56
C ILE A 134 -4.42 8.19 14.10
N VAL A 135 -4.38 7.27 13.15
CA VAL A 135 -4.33 7.58 11.71
C VAL A 135 -5.61 8.30 11.28
N MET A 136 -6.76 7.71 11.57
CA MET A 136 -8.05 8.26 11.13
C MET A 136 -8.43 9.55 11.87
N GLY A 137 -7.91 9.77 13.07
CA GLY A 137 -8.07 11.03 13.79
C GLY A 137 -7.25 12.20 13.22
N HIS A 138 -6.24 11.92 12.42
CA HIS A 138 -5.36 12.93 11.84
C HIS A 138 -5.75 13.30 10.40
N PHE A 139 -5.93 12.30 9.51
CA PHE A 139 -6.10 12.57 8.09
C PHE A 139 -7.52 13.07 7.76
N THR A 140 -7.58 14.14 6.99
CA THR A 140 -8.81 14.67 6.36
C THR A 140 -8.93 14.23 4.90
N ALA A 141 -7.80 13.94 4.25
CA ALA A 141 -7.78 13.30 2.95
C ALA A 141 -7.96 11.78 3.07
N PRO A 142 -8.36 11.09 1.99
CA PRO A 142 -8.54 9.63 2.02
C PRO A 142 -7.24 8.89 2.37
N VAL A 143 -7.33 7.98 3.35
CA VAL A 143 -6.33 6.96 3.65
C VAL A 143 -6.81 5.64 3.05
N TRP A 144 -5.91 4.95 2.35
CA TRP A 144 -6.13 3.65 1.75
C TRP A 144 -5.26 2.60 2.45
N TRP A 145 -5.86 1.46 2.78
CA TRP A 145 -5.20 0.33 3.41
C TRP A 145 -5.02 -0.75 2.35
N CYS A 146 -3.78 -0.90 1.87
CA CYS A 146 -3.45 -1.78 0.75
C CYS A 146 -2.95 -3.13 1.24
N LEU A 147 -3.78 -4.14 1.12
CA LEU A 147 -3.47 -5.47 1.61
C LEU A 147 -2.75 -6.29 0.53
N CYS A 148 -1.64 -6.93 0.90
CA CYS A 148 -0.83 -7.80 0.05
C CYS A 148 -0.72 -9.21 0.68
N PRO A 149 -1.84 -9.95 0.86
CA PRO A 149 -1.88 -11.11 1.74
C PRO A 149 -0.95 -12.25 1.32
N ARG A 150 -0.71 -12.45 0.03
CA ARG A 150 0.21 -13.50 -0.46
C ARG A 150 1.66 -13.18 -0.13
N SER A 151 2.08 -11.93 -0.37
CA SER A 151 3.39 -11.44 0.02
C SER A 151 3.60 -11.57 1.52
N ASN A 152 2.64 -11.11 2.31
CA ASN A 152 2.69 -11.16 3.78
C ASN A 152 2.83 -12.60 4.29
N ARG A 153 2.04 -13.52 3.74
CA ARG A 153 2.15 -14.95 4.09
C ARG A 153 3.53 -15.53 3.74
N TYR A 154 4.11 -15.12 2.62
CA TYR A 154 5.42 -15.58 2.19
C TYR A 154 6.55 -15.04 3.08
N ILE A 155 6.54 -13.72 3.38
CA ILE A 155 7.61 -13.05 4.11
C ILE A 155 7.57 -13.37 5.61
N SER A 156 6.40 -13.24 6.23
CA SER A 156 6.25 -13.25 7.68
C SER A 156 5.29 -14.32 8.22
N GLY A 157 4.53 -14.98 7.34
CA GLY A 157 3.45 -15.88 7.74
C GLY A 157 2.24 -15.15 8.34
N LEU A 158 2.20 -13.83 8.27
CA LEU A 158 1.13 -13.00 8.83
C LEU A 158 0.05 -12.72 7.79
N GLU A 159 -1.12 -12.37 8.29
CA GLU A 159 -2.26 -11.92 7.47
C GLU A 159 -2.76 -10.58 8.02
N PRO A 160 -3.16 -9.64 7.16
CA PRO A 160 -3.74 -8.38 7.62
C PRO A 160 -5.05 -8.64 8.38
N PRO A 161 -5.33 -7.88 9.44
CA PRO A 161 -6.52 -8.08 10.28
C PRO A 161 -7.79 -7.54 9.59
N VAL A 162 -8.21 -8.20 8.52
CA VAL A 162 -9.26 -7.73 7.60
C VAL A 162 -10.58 -7.40 8.31
N GLU A 163 -10.97 -8.19 9.32
CA GLU A 163 -12.20 -7.93 10.09
C GLU A 163 -12.10 -6.65 10.94
N LEU A 164 -10.90 -6.30 11.39
CA LEU A 164 -10.66 -5.02 12.07
C LEU A 164 -10.86 -3.84 11.11
N LEU A 165 -10.31 -3.94 9.89
CA LEU A 165 -10.46 -2.91 8.85
C LEU A 165 -11.93 -2.76 8.43
N ARG A 166 -12.63 -3.85 8.21
CA ARG A 166 -14.06 -3.88 7.84
C ARG A 166 -14.95 -3.25 8.91
N ARG A 167 -14.74 -3.60 10.19
CA ARG A 167 -15.51 -3.01 11.32
C ARG A 167 -15.35 -1.50 11.40
N ASN A 168 -14.15 -1.00 11.10
CA ASN A 168 -13.85 0.43 11.06
C ASN A 168 -14.26 1.09 9.74
N ARG A 169 -14.83 0.34 8.77
CA ARG A 169 -15.27 0.83 7.46
C ARG A 169 -14.17 1.58 6.71
N LEU A 170 -12.96 1.08 6.79
CA LEU A 170 -11.81 1.70 6.17
C LEU A 170 -11.79 1.48 4.66
N ASN A 171 -11.12 2.37 3.94
CA ASN A 171 -10.95 2.22 2.50
C ASN A 171 -9.87 1.16 2.24
N ILE A 172 -10.27 -0.01 1.80
CA ILE A 172 -9.37 -1.12 1.50
C ILE A 172 -9.07 -1.15 0.00
N CYS A 173 -7.82 -1.42 -0.35
CA CYS A 173 -7.45 -1.84 -1.69
C CYS A 173 -6.50 -3.04 -1.64
N LEU A 174 -6.29 -3.70 -2.78
CA LEU A 174 -5.44 -4.89 -2.88
C LEU A 174 -4.21 -4.60 -3.73
N GLY A 175 -3.08 -5.09 -3.27
CA GLY A 175 -1.80 -5.09 -3.96
C GLY A 175 -1.18 -6.49 -4.00
N THR A 176 -0.24 -6.70 -4.91
CA THR A 176 0.45 -7.99 -5.06
C THR A 176 1.84 -7.98 -4.44
N ASP A 177 2.35 -6.79 -4.11
CA ASP A 177 3.77 -6.59 -3.87
C ASP A 177 4.61 -7.06 -5.09
N SER A 178 5.88 -7.33 -4.92
CA SER A 178 6.79 -7.71 -6.00
C SER A 178 6.86 -9.23 -6.19
N LEU A 179 7.43 -9.66 -7.34
CA LEU A 179 7.76 -11.07 -7.57
C LEU A 179 8.87 -11.61 -6.65
N ALA A 180 9.51 -10.77 -5.85
CA ALA A 180 10.45 -11.22 -4.83
C ALA A 180 9.75 -11.87 -3.63
N SER A 181 8.50 -11.50 -3.39
CA SER A 181 7.67 -12.00 -2.29
C SER A 181 6.36 -12.64 -2.74
N ASN A 182 6.16 -12.78 -4.04
CA ASN A 182 4.94 -13.38 -4.62
C ASN A 182 5.29 -14.22 -5.85
N ASP A 183 4.54 -15.27 -6.12
CA ASP A 183 4.75 -16.14 -7.28
C ASP A 183 4.13 -15.59 -8.57
N ARG A 184 3.22 -14.61 -8.45
CA ARG A 184 2.56 -13.95 -9.59
C ARG A 184 1.97 -12.58 -9.23
N LEU A 185 1.95 -11.66 -10.20
CA LEU A 185 1.32 -10.35 -10.05
C LEU A 185 -0.15 -10.44 -10.48
N SER A 186 -1.01 -10.99 -9.62
CA SER A 186 -2.42 -11.20 -9.89
C SER A 186 -3.28 -10.78 -8.70
N VAL A 187 -3.96 -9.64 -8.84
CA VAL A 187 -4.90 -9.17 -7.82
C VAL A 187 -6.05 -10.18 -7.60
N PHE A 188 -6.43 -10.94 -8.62
CA PHE A 188 -7.41 -12.03 -8.47
C PHE A 188 -6.92 -13.11 -7.48
N GLU A 189 -5.65 -13.47 -7.52
CA GLU A 189 -5.08 -14.41 -6.55
C GLU A 189 -4.99 -13.83 -5.14
N GLU A 190 -4.82 -12.50 -5.01
CA GLU A 190 -4.94 -11.83 -3.70
C GLU A 190 -6.39 -11.90 -3.16
N MET A 191 -7.40 -11.69 -4.03
CA MET A 191 -8.80 -11.84 -3.64
C MET A 191 -9.12 -13.23 -3.08
N ARG A 192 -8.50 -14.29 -3.60
CA ARG A 192 -8.66 -15.67 -3.12
C ARG A 192 -8.18 -15.89 -1.67
N MET A 193 -7.35 -14.98 -1.16
CA MET A 193 -6.86 -15.04 0.21
C MET A 193 -7.92 -14.65 1.27
N PHE A 194 -9.10 -14.20 0.81
CA PHE A 194 -10.20 -13.75 1.68
C PHE A 194 -11.43 -14.65 1.51
N PRO A 195 -11.37 -15.92 1.95
CA PRO A 195 -12.51 -16.84 1.86
C PRO A 195 -13.70 -16.31 2.66
N GLY A 196 -14.90 -16.46 2.12
CA GLY A 196 -16.13 -16.00 2.78
C GLY A 196 -16.46 -14.52 2.62
N ILE A 197 -15.60 -13.72 2.01
CA ILE A 197 -15.93 -12.35 1.62
C ILE A 197 -16.62 -12.38 0.25
N PRO A 198 -17.82 -11.78 0.11
CA PRO A 198 -18.54 -11.79 -1.16
C PRO A 198 -17.79 -11.06 -2.28
N LEU A 199 -17.88 -11.58 -3.50
CA LEU A 199 -17.22 -11.03 -4.68
C LEU A 199 -17.48 -9.52 -4.90
N PRO A 200 -18.68 -8.97 -4.70
CA PRO A 200 -18.88 -7.53 -4.85
C PRO A 200 -18.00 -6.69 -3.93
N GLU A 201 -17.75 -7.13 -2.70
CA GLU A 201 -16.85 -6.47 -1.75
C GLU A 201 -15.40 -6.61 -2.19
N LEU A 202 -14.98 -7.81 -2.59
CA LEU A 202 -13.64 -8.06 -3.12
C LEU A 202 -13.35 -7.24 -4.39
N LEU A 203 -14.34 -7.06 -5.27
CA LEU A 203 -14.20 -6.21 -6.46
C LEU A 203 -14.10 -4.73 -6.09
N ALA A 204 -14.83 -4.29 -5.08
CA ALA A 204 -14.69 -2.93 -4.57
C ALA A 204 -13.25 -2.66 -4.09
N TRP A 205 -12.61 -3.62 -3.41
CA TRP A 205 -11.21 -3.50 -2.99
C TRP A 205 -10.23 -3.60 -4.16
N ALA A 206 -10.41 -4.60 -5.02
CA ALA A 206 -9.47 -4.93 -6.09
C ALA A 206 -9.46 -3.92 -7.24
N ALA A 207 -10.61 -3.37 -7.60
CA ALA A 207 -10.76 -2.48 -8.74
C ALA A 207 -11.06 -1.04 -8.31
N GLY A 208 -12.18 -0.81 -7.63
CA GLY A 208 -12.60 0.53 -7.21
C GLY A 208 -11.59 1.17 -6.25
N GLY A 209 -11.24 0.44 -5.18
CA GLY A 209 -10.29 0.90 -4.17
C GLY A 209 -8.91 1.18 -4.76
N GLY A 210 -8.39 0.29 -5.60
CA GLY A 210 -7.11 0.51 -6.29
C GLY A 210 -7.12 1.75 -7.17
N ALA A 211 -8.19 1.96 -7.94
CA ALA A 211 -8.32 3.16 -8.78
C ALA A 211 -8.37 4.45 -7.94
N GLN A 212 -9.14 4.45 -6.87
CA GLN A 212 -9.28 5.61 -5.98
C GLN A 212 -7.99 5.88 -5.20
N ALA A 213 -7.28 4.84 -4.74
CA ALA A 213 -5.98 5.00 -4.07
C ALA A 213 -4.95 5.70 -4.96
N LEU A 214 -4.98 5.40 -6.27
CA LEU A 214 -4.09 5.97 -7.27
C LEU A 214 -4.58 7.31 -7.86
N GLY A 215 -5.79 7.78 -7.52
CA GLY A 215 -6.39 8.97 -8.13
C GLY A 215 -6.77 8.77 -9.60
N MET A 216 -7.17 7.55 -9.97
CA MET A 216 -7.54 7.15 -11.33
C MET A 216 -9.02 6.76 -11.44
N GLU A 217 -9.82 7.06 -10.44
CA GLU A 217 -11.24 6.68 -10.32
C GLU A 217 -12.11 7.25 -11.44
N ASP A 218 -11.72 8.36 -12.07
CA ASP A 218 -12.46 8.94 -13.20
C ASP A 218 -12.36 8.11 -14.48
N ALA A 219 -11.34 7.27 -14.61
CA ALA A 219 -11.08 6.47 -15.80
C ALA A 219 -11.21 4.96 -15.56
N LEU A 220 -10.95 4.49 -14.34
CA LEU A 220 -10.77 3.08 -13.99
C LEU A 220 -11.60 2.69 -12.77
N GLY A 221 -11.62 1.39 -12.45
CA GLY A 221 -12.16 0.86 -11.20
C GLY A 221 -13.60 0.37 -11.27
N GLU A 222 -14.41 0.85 -12.20
CA GLU A 222 -15.79 0.43 -12.36
C GLU A 222 -16.24 0.43 -13.83
N ILE A 223 -17.29 -0.32 -14.13
CA ILE A 223 -17.94 -0.31 -15.44
C ILE A 223 -18.98 0.82 -15.44
N ALA A 224 -18.66 1.92 -16.10
CA ALA A 224 -19.52 3.08 -16.21
C ALA A 224 -19.36 3.78 -17.57
N PRO A 225 -20.35 4.54 -18.05
CA PRO A 225 -20.23 5.30 -19.29
C PRO A 225 -19.01 6.23 -19.26
N GLY A 226 -18.21 6.20 -20.34
CA GLY A 226 -16.99 7.02 -20.47
C GLY A 226 -15.73 6.41 -19.86
N ARG A 227 -15.81 5.36 -19.06
CA ARG A 227 -14.66 4.64 -18.51
C ARG A 227 -13.97 3.78 -19.58
N ARG A 228 -12.67 3.66 -19.50
CA ARG A 228 -11.85 2.85 -20.42
C ARG A 228 -11.21 1.66 -19.71
N CYS A 229 -11.91 1.10 -18.74
CA CYS A 229 -11.49 -0.14 -18.08
C CYS A 229 -11.71 -1.32 -19.02
N GLY A 230 -10.80 -2.29 -19.02
CA GLY A 230 -11.04 -3.58 -19.67
C GLY A 230 -12.18 -4.33 -18.97
N LEU A 231 -12.73 -5.35 -19.64
CA LEU A 231 -13.74 -6.23 -19.05
C LEU A 231 -13.13 -7.58 -18.72
N THR A 232 -13.40 -8.03 -17.51
CA THR A 232 -13.06 -9.38 -17.04
C THR A 232 -14.31 -10.10 -16.56
N VAL A 233 -14.35 -11.42 -16.76
CA VAL A 233 -15.40 -12.30 -16.21
C VAL A 233 -14.79 -13.20 -15.17
N ILE A 234 -15.44 -13.32 -14.04
CA ILE A 234 -15.12 -14.30 -13.01
C ILE A 234 -16.22 -15.35 -13.03
N SER A 235 -15.82 -16.60 -13.22
CA SER A 235 -16.71 -17.78 -13.25
C SER A 235 -16.41 -18.71 -12.07
N GLY A 236 -17.27 -19.72 -11.86
CA GLY A 236 -17.06 -20.75 -10.84
C GLY A 236 -17.27 -20.24 -9.41
N LEU A 237 -18.19 -19.28 -9.23
CA LEU A 237 -18.61 -18.78 -7.92
C LEU A 237 -19.54 -19.76 -7.21
N ASP A 238 -19.57 -19.68 -5.89
CA ASP A 238 -20.75 -20.11 -5.13
C ASP A 238 -21.85 -19.06 -5.32
N TYR A 239 -22.87 -19.38 -6.11
CA TYR A 239 -23.95 -18.44 -6.43
C TYR A 239 -24.90 -18.20 -5.25
N GLY A 240 -24.87 -19.02 -4.19
CA GLY A 240 -25.66 -18.80 -2.98
C GLY A 240 -25.08 -17.70 -2.09
N THR A 241 -23.77 -17.65 -1.99
CA THR A 241 -23.03 -16.69 -1.15
C THR A 241 -22.33 -15.60 -1.95
N LEU A 242 -22.22 -15.74 -3.26
CA LEU A 242 -21.41 -14.92 -4.16
C LEU A 242 -19.91 -14.93 -3.80
N CYS A 243 -19.42 -15.97 -3.15
CA CYS A 243 -18.03 -16.09 -2.78
C CYS A 243 -17.19 -16.81 -3.86
N LEU A 244 -15.91 -16.51 -3.88
CA LEU A 244 -14.94 -17.26 -4.68
C LEU A 244 -14.81 -18.69 -4.14
N THR A 245 -14.63 -19.65 -5.08
CA THR A 245 -14.39 -21.06 -4.77
C THR A 245 -13.01 -21.45 -5.31
N PRO A 246 -12.48 -22.63 -4.96
CA PRO A 246 -11.28 -23.16 -5.60
C PRO A 246 -11.39 -23.31 -7.13
N ALA A 247 -12.61 -23.45 -7.66
CA ALA A 247 -12.89 -23.56 -9.10
C ALA A 247 -13.06 -22.20 -9.80
N SER A 248 -13.06 -21.09 -9.06
CA SER A 248 -13.23 -19.76 -9.65
C SER A 248 -12.06 -19.43 -10.60
N GLN A 249 -12.39 -18.86 -11.73
CA GLN A 249 -11.43 -18.47 -12.77
C GLN A 249 -11.73 -17.04 -13.24
N ILE A 250 -10.69 -16.34 -13.68
CA ILE A 250 -10.80 -15.01 -14.26
C ILE A 250 -10.41 -15.04 -15.73
N HIS A 251 -11.20 -14.43 -16.59
CA HIS A 251 -10.96 -14.31 -18.01
C HIS A 251 -11.12 -12.87 -18.45
N ARG A 252 -10.14 -12.33 -19.19
CA ARG A 252 -10.26 -11.02 -19.83
C ARG A 252 -11.06 -11.18 -21.11
N ILE A 253 -12.06 -10.29 -21.32
CA ILE A 253 -12.88 -10.25 -22.53
C ILE A 253 -12.44 -9.13 -23.47
N LEU A 254 -12.12 -7.95 -22.92
CA LEU A 254 -11.70 -6.74 -23.64
C LEU A 254 -10.45 -6.13 -23.05
#